data_f93bd4af428e34dcdba419eaacb963da
#
_entry.id   f93bd4af428e34dcdba419eaacb963da
#
_cell.length_a   1.000
_cell.length_b   1.000
_cell.length_c   1.000
_cell.angle_alpha   90.00
_cell.angle_beta   90.00
_cell.angle_gamma   90.00
#
_symmetry.space_group_name_H-M   'P 1'
#
loop_
_entity.id
_entity.type
_entity.pdbx_description
1 polymer ?
#
loop_
_entity_poly.entity_id
_entity_poly.type
_entity_poly.pdbx_seq_one_letter_code
_entity_poly.pdbx_strand_id
1 'polypeptide(L)'
;EKQLELPSVTDFTALPGNGLTAKLEGKEIFGGNAAFTGTKVAIPAALQTQAAALAAQGKTPLFFGGADHLLGVIAVADTIKEDSPQAIRELRNMGIRVVMLTGDNQRTAEAIGRQAGVDEVIAGVLPEGKEAVIRQLQKYGKVAMVGDGINDAPALTRADTGIAIGAGTDVA
;
A
#
# COMPACT_ATOMS: atom_id res chain seq x y z
N GLU A 1 -19.53 -3.69 -14.90
CA GLU A 1 -19.26 -4.74 -13.89
C GLU A 1 -19.78 -6.05 -14.44
N LYS A 2 -18.86 -7.03 -14.58
CA LYS A 2 -19.26 -8.39 -14.98
C LYS A 2 -19.86 -9.05 -13.74
N GLN A 3 -21.15 -9.43 -13.79
CA GLN A 3 -21.79 -10.29 -12.78
C GLN A 3 -21.15 -11.69 -12.89
N LEU A 4 -20.07 -11.92 -12.13
CA LEU A 4 -19.45 -13.22 -12.03
C LEU A 4 -19.96 -13.90 -10.76
N GLU A 5 -20.51 -15.10 -10.89
CA GLU A 5 -20.76 -15.96 -9.73
C GLU A 5 -19.39 -16.39 -9.17
N LEU A 6 -19.14 -16.04 -7.91
CA LEU A 6 -17.91 -16.42 -7.23
C LEU A 6 -18.10 -17.77 -6.54
N PRO A 7 -17.27 -18.77 -6.83
CA PRO A 7 -17.31 -20.05 -6.12
C PRO A 7 -16.96 -19.86 -4.64
N SER A 8 -17.56 -20.66 -3.77
CA SER A 8 -17.24 -20.65 -2.35
C SER A 8 -15.85 -21.22 -2.09
N VAL A 9 -15.10 -20.57 -1.22
CA VAL A 9 -13.81 -21.05 -0.73
C VAL A 9 -13.90 -21.47 0.73
N THR A 10 -13.04 -22.41 1.14
CA THR A 10 -12.89 -22.85 2.52
C THR A 10 -11.48 -22.56 3.02
N ASP A 11 -11.24 -22.70 4.33
CA ASP A 11 -9.93 -22.54 4.98
C ASP A 11 -9.23 -21.22 4.63
N PHE A 12 -10.00 -20.12 4.50
CA PHE A 12 -9.46 -18.80 4.21
C PHE A 12 -8.57 -18.32 5.36
N THR A 13 -7.34 -17.95 5.04
CA THR A 13 -6.38 -17.40 5.99
C THR A 13 -5.69 -16.19 5.39
N ALA A 14 -5.83 -15.05 6.04
CA ALA A 14 -5.07 -13.85 5.70
C ALA A 14 -3.70 -13.88 6.40
N LEU A 15 -2.65 -13.55 5.66
CA LEU A 15 -1.27 -13.46 6.13
C LEU A 15 -0.82 -12.00 6.02
N PRO A 16 -0.93 -11.20 7.09
CA PRO A 16 -0.63 -9.79 7.07
C PRO A 16 0.74 -9.49 6.47
N GLY A 17 0.80 -8.53 5.53
CA GLY A 17 2.02 -8.15 4.84
C GLY A 17 2.51 -9.11 3.75
N ASN A 18 1.93 -10.30 3.63
CA ASN A 18 2.34 -11.33 2.66
C ASN A 18 1.27 -11.61 1.61
N GLY A 19 0.06 -11.95 2.05
CA GLY A 19 -1.02 -12.34 1.16
C GLY A 19 -2.11 -13.14 1.87
N LEU A 20 -2.66 -14.12 1.16
CA LEU A 20 -3.73 -14.99 1.64
C LEU A 20 -3.61 -16.40 1.07
N THR A 21 -4.22 -17.35 1.77
CA THR A 21 -4.43 -18.72 1.28
C THR A 21 -5.90 -19.12 1.48
N ALA A 22 -6.39 -20.02 0.65
CA ALA A 22 -7.71 -20.61 0.78
C ALA A 22 -7.74 -21.97 0.07
N LYS A 23 -8.86 -22.69 0.16
CA LYS A 23 -9.15 -23.86 -0.65
C LYS A 23 -10.35 -23.63 -1.54
N LEU A 24 -10.19 -23.90 -2.82
CA LEU A 24 -11.25 -23.96 -3.81
C LEU A 24 -11.42 -25.41 -4.26
N GLU A 25 -12.60 -26.00 -4.04
CA GLU A 25 -12.88 -27.40 -4.34
C GLU A 25 -11.83 -28.38 -3.77
N GLY A 26 -11.37 -28.10 -2.53
CA GLY A 26 -10.36 -28.89 -1.83
C GLY A 26 -8.92 -28.65 -2.29
N LYS A 27 -8.67 -27.86 -3.32
CA LYS A 27 -7.32 -27.51 -3.79
C LYS A 27 -6.87 -26.18 -3.19
N GLU A 28 -5.61 -26.11 -2.76
CA GLU A 28 -5.03 -24.88 -2.24
C GLU A 28 -4.93 -23.84 -3.36
N ILE A 29 -5.40 -22.63 -3.04
CA ILE A 29 -5.18 -21.41 -3.82
C ILE A 29 -4.52 -20.36 -2.92
N PHE A 30 -3.74 -19.48 -3.51
CA PHE A 30 -3.05 -18.42 -2.78
C PHE A 30 -2.95 -17.15 -3.61
N GLY A 31 -2.81 -16.04 -2.93
CA GLY A 31 -2.57 -14.74 -3.55
C GLY A 31 -1.72 -13.87 -2.64
N GLY A 32 -0.81 -13.09 -3.21
CA GLY A 32 0.03 -12.22 -2.40
C GLY A 32 1.16 -11.53 -3.16
N ASN A 33 2.10 -10.98 -2.41
CA ASN A 33 3.28 -10.35 -2.98
C ASN A 33 4.24 -11.37 -3.62
N ALA A 34 5.23 -10.89 -4.38
CA ALA A 34 6.18 -11.75 -5.08
C ALA A 34 7.00 -12.63 -4.12
N ALA A 35 7.37 -12.13 -2.95
CA ALA A 35 8.15 -12.87 -1.96
C ALA A 35 7.35 -14.08 -1.44
N PHE A 36 6.12 -13.85 -1.00
CA PHE A 36 5.24 -14.91 -0.53
C PHE A 36 4.93 -15.94 -1.63
N THR A 37 4.53 -15.47 -2.83
CA THR A 37 4.20 -16.35 -3.95
C THR A 37 5.40 -17.19 -4.38
N GLY A 38 6.60 -16.61 -4.39
CA GLY A 38 7.84 -17.30 -4.72
C GLY A 38 8.22 -18.45 -3.76
N THR A 39 7.66 -18.46 -2.54
CA THR A 39 7.81 -19.62 -1.63
C THR A 39 6.90 -20.80 -1.99
N LYS A 40 5.85 -20.56 -2.76
CA LYS A 40 4.86 -21.56 -3.17
C LYS A 40 5.13 -22.12 -4.57
N VAL A 41 5.37 -21.23 -5.53
CA VAL A 41 5.57 -21.58 -6.95
C VAL A 41 6.62 -20.68 -7.60
N ALA A 42 7.29 -21.20 -8.64
CA ALA A 42 8.21 -20.37 -9.43
C ALA A 42 7.44 -19.29 -10.20
N ILE A 43 7.88 -18.03 -10.08
CA ILE A 43 7.31 -16.92 -10.85
C ILE A 43 8.13 -16.78 -12.14
N PRO A 44 7.52 -16.94 -13.34
CA PRO A 44 8.22 -16.80 -14.61
C PRO A 44 8.86 -15.40 -14.75
N ALA A 45 10.07 -15.33 -15.32
CA ALA A 45 10.81 -14.07 -15.48
C ALA A 45 10.01 -13.01 -16.27
N ALA A 46 9.24 -13.42 -17.27
CA ALA A 46 8.37 -12.53 -18.02
C ALA A 46 7.32 -11.82 -17.12
N LEU A 47 6.70 -12.57 -16.20
CA LEU A 47 5.72 -12.00 -15.26
C LEU A 47 6.37 -11.13 -14.20
N GLN A 48 7.59 -11.46 -13.76
CA GLN A 48 8.37 -10.59 -12.86
C GLN A 48 8.68 -9.24 -13.54
N THR A 49 9.06 -9.26 -14.81
CA THR A 49 9.32 -8.04 -15.59
C THR A 49 8.06 -7.20 -15.76
N GLN A 50 6.92 -7.83 -16.08
CA GLN A 50 5.65 -7.14 -16.19
C GLN A 50 5.21 -6.53 -14.84
N ALA A 51 5.33 -7.28 -13.76
CA ALA A 51 5.03 -6.81 -12.42
C ALA A 51 5.92 -5.61 -12.02
N ALA A 52 7.22 -5.66 -12.35
CA ALA A 52 8.14 -4.54 -12.13
C ALA A 52 7.74 -3.29 -12.93
N ALA A 53 7.31 -3.46 -14.19
CA ALA A 53 6.81 -2.35 -15.01
C ALA A 53 5.51 -1.74 -14.44
N LEU A 54 4.60 -2.58 -13.92
CA LEU A 54 3.38 -2.11 -13.26
C LEU A 54 3.69 -1.39 -11.94
N ALA A 55 4.64 -1.89 -11.15
CA ALA A 55 5.08 -1.23 -9.93
C ALA A 55 5.72 0.14 -10.22
N ALA A 56 6.47 0.27 -11.31
CA ALA A 56 7.03 1.56 -11.75
C ALA A 56 5.95 2.58 -12.16
N GLN A 57 4.72 2.13 -12.42
CA GLN A 57 3.55 2.98 -12.69
C GLN A 57 2.75 3.31 -11.41
N GLY A 58 3.24 2.97 -10.23
CA GLY A 58 2.53 3.19 -8.96
C GLY A 58 1.46 2.14 -8.65
N LYS A 59 1.50 0.98 -9.33
CA LYS A 59 0.56 -0.13 -9.07
C LYS A 59 1.22 -1.17 -8.17
N THR A 60 0.42 -1.83 -7.33
CA THR A 60 0.87 -2.94 -6.50
C THR A 60 0.52 -4.26 -7.17
N PRO A 61 1.50 -4.99 -7.74
CA PRO A 61 1.24 -6.28 -8.36
C PRO A 61 1.07 -7.36 -7.29
N LEU A 62 -0.03 -8.09 -7.39
CA LEU A 62 -0.36 -9.26 -6.59
C LEU A 62 -0.39 -10.50 -7.49
N PHE A 63 0.28 -11.55 -7.06
CA PHE A 63 0.39 -12.81 -7.78
C PHE A 63 -0.60 -13.81 -7.21
N PHE A 64 -1.29 -14.54 -8.08
CA PHE A 64 -2.28 -15.54 -7.71
C PHE A 64 -1.90 -16.90 -8.31
N GLY A 65 -2.04 -17.95 -7.51
CA GLY A 65 -1.70 -19.30 -7.92
C GLY A 65 -2.60 -20.37 -7.32
N GLY A 66 -2.51 -21.55 -7.89
CA GLY A 66 -3.07 -22.78 -7.38
C GLY A 66 -1.95 -23.70 -6.86
N ALA A 67 -2.26 -24.96 -6.52
CA ALA A 67 -1.39 -25.88 -5.81
C ALA A 67 0.04 -26.03 -6.39
N ASP A 68 0.19 -25.92 -7.70
CA ASP A 68 1.45 -26.22 -8.42
C ASP A 68 1.81 -25.23 -9.53
N HIS A 69 0.97 -24.21 -9.77
CA HIS A 69 1.23 -23.24 -10.85
C HIS A 69 0.68 -21.86 -10.54
N LEU A 70 1.30 -20.86 -11.15
CA LEU A 70 0.85 -19.49 -11.11
C LEU A 70 -0.32 -19.28 -12.09
N LEU A 71 -1.43 -18.71 -11.61
CA LEU A 71 -2.60 -18.37 -12.43
C LEU A 71 -2.45 -17.02 -13.13
N GLY A 72 -1.82 -16.05 -12.45
CA GLY A 72 -1.61 -14.72 -13.03
C GLY A 72 -1.24 -13.64 -12.03
N VAL A 73 -1.24 -12.40 -12.52
CA VAL A 73 -0.94 -11.18 -11.76
C VAL A 73 -2.09 -10.20 -11.90
N ILE A 74 -2.54 -9.65 -10.79
CA ILE A 74 -3.49 -8.53 -10.75
C ILE A 74 -2.73 -7.35 -10.15
N ALA A 75 -2.73 -6.22 -10.84
CA ALA A 75 -2.15 -4.99 -10.29
C ALA A 75 -3.25 -4.11 -9.72
N VAL A 76 -3.16 -3.82 -8.45
CA VAL A 76 -4.03 -2.88 -7.74
C VAL A 76 -3.34 -1.53 -7.73
N ALA A 77 -4.08 -0.46 -7.97
CA ALA A 77 -3.58 0.89 -7.86
C ALA A 77 -4.53 1.70 -6.98
N ASP A 78 -3.97 2.34 -5.96
CA ASP A 78 -4.65 3.44 -5.33
C ASP A 78 -4.59 4.64 -6.26
N THR A 79 -5.74 5.20 -6.57
CA THR A 79 -5.80 6.44 -7.35
C THR A 79 -5.60 7.62 -6.40
N ILE A 80 -4.63 8.47 -6.73
CA ILE A 80 -4.49 9.76 -6.06
C ILE A 80 -5.80 10.53 -6.30
N LYS A 81 -6.35 11.12 -5.26
CA LYS A 81 -7.52 12.00 -5.41
C LYS A 81 -7.15 13.18 -6.31
N GLU A 82 -8.07 13.59 -7.18
CA GLU A 82 -7.82 14.62 -8.20
C GLU A 82 -7.35 15.95 -7.60
N ASP A 83 -7.79 16.28 -6.40
CA ASP A 83 -7.44 17.51 -5.67
C ASP A 83 -6.10 17.44 -4.92
N SER A 84 -5.56 16.22 -4.67
CA SER A 84 -4.33 16.04 -3.87
C SER A 84 -3.11 16.79 -4.42
N PRO A 85 -2.79 16.76 -5.74
CA PRO A 85 -1.66 17.50 -6.27
C PRO A 85 -1.81 19.03 -6.12
N GLN A 86 -3.05 19.54 -6.15
CA GLN A 86 -3.30 20.95 -5.92
C GLN A 86 -3.08 21.31 -4.44
N ALA A 87 -3.65 20.55 -3.51
CA ALA A 87 -3.49 20.76 -2.09
C ALA A 87 -2.01 20.72 -1.67
N ILE A 88 -1.24 19.77 -2.20
CA ILE A 88 0.20 19.67 -1.95
C ILE A 88 0.94 20.92 -2.46
N ARG A 89 0.62 21.41 -3.65
CA ARG A 89 1.22 22.65 -4.17
C ARG A 89 0.90 23.86 -3.27
N GLU A 90 -0.33 23.95 -2.78
CA GLU A 90 -0.74 25.04 -1.88
C GLU A 90 0.05 24.99 -0.57
N LEU A 91 0.20 23.82 0.05
CA LEU A 91 1.02 23.63 1.25
C LEU A 91 2.49 24.04 1.01
N ARG A 92 3.07 23.63 -0.12
CA ARG A 92 4.44 24.00 -0.50
C ARG A 92 4.60 25.51 -0.72
N ASN A 93 3.62 26.16 -1.31
CA ASN A 93 3.61 27.64 -1.49
C ASN A 93 3.52 28.37 -0.15
N MET A 94 2.98 27.74 0.91
CA MET A 94 2.99 28.24 2.28
C MET A 94 4.34 27.98 3.00
N GLY A 95 5.32 27.39 2.32
CA GLY A 95 6.62 27.04 2.90
C GLY A 95 6.62 25.75 3.72
N ILE A 96 5.57 24.93 3.58
CA ILE A 96 5.44 23.65 4.28
C ILE A 96 6.08 22.57 3.43
N ARG A 97 7.03 21.82 3.99
CA ARG A 97 7.60 20.62 3.38
C ARG A 97 6.61 19.48 3.51
N VAL A 98 6.25 18.85 2.39
CA VAL A 98 5.28 17.75 2.35
C VAL A 98 6.01 16.42 2.18
N VAL A 99 5.85 15.54 3.15
CA VAL A 99 6.47 14.20 3.20
C VAL A 99 5.39 13.14 3.12
N MET A 100 5.51 12.21 2.17
CA MET A 100 4.63 11.03 2.10
C MET A 100 5.25 9.89 2.90
N LEU A 101 4.50 9.37 3.88
CA LEU A 101 4.90 8.26 4.74
C LEU A 101 3.96 7.07 4.49
N THR A 102 4.51 5.96 3.99
CA THR A 102 3.71 4.80 3.59
C THR A 102 4.36 3.47 3.91
N GLY A 103 3.55 2.42 4.09
CA GLY A 103 3.98 1.03 4.18
C GLY A 103 4.25 0.36 2.84
N ASP A 104 3.92 1.00 1.72
CA ASP A 104 4.13 0.47 0.38
C ASP A 104 5.60 0.28 0.04
N ASN A 105 5.87 -0.54 -0.97
CA ASN A 105 7.23 -0.70 -1.48
C ASN A 105 7.76 0.61 -2.11
N GLN A 106 9.07 0.77 -2.07
CA GLN A 106 9.77 2.00 -2.50
C GLN A 106 9.37 2.46 -3.91
N ARG A 107 9.28 1.54 -4.88
CA ARG A 107 9.00 1.89 -6.28
C ARG A 107 7.58 2.45 -6.47
N THR A 108 6.60 1.80 -5.85
CA THR A 108 5.19 2.25 -5.88
C THR A 108 5.06 3.61 -5.20
N ALA A 109 5.64 3.74 -4.01
CA ALA A 109 5.60 4.97 -3.24
C ALA A 109 6.25 6.16 -3.98
N GLU A 110 7.41 5.96 -4.60
CA GLU A 110 8.07 7.00 -5.40
C GLU A 110 7.23 7.41 -6.64
N ALA A 111 6.58 6.46 -7.29
CA ALA A 111 5.72 6.77 -8.44
C ALA A 111 4.52 7.63 -8.01
N ILE A 112 3.87 7.26 -6.90
CA ILE A 112 2.75 8.02 -6.32
C ILE A 112 3.22 9.39 -5.83
N GLY A 113 4.35 9.45 -5.12
CA GLY A 113 4.92 10.70 -4.61
C GLY A 113 5.27 11.70 -5.72
N ARG A 114 5.81 11.23 -6.84
CA ARG A 114 6.05 12.07 -8.03
C ARG A 114 4.75 12.61 -8.63
N GLN A 115 3.71 11.77 -8.74
CA GLN A 115 2.39 12.19 -9.25
C GLN A 115 1.71 13.19 -8.32
N ALA A 116 1.81 12.98 -7.01
CA ALA A 116 1.27 13.87 -5.99
C ALA A 116 2.05 15.19 -5.87
N GLY A 117 3.35 15.18 -6.19
CA GLY A 117 4.23 16.35 -6.10
C GLY A 117 4.77 16.61 -4.70
N VAL A 118 4.90 15.59 -3.86
CA VAL A 118 5.50 15.71 -2.51
C VAL A 118 7.01 15.98 -2.59
N ASP A 119 7.57 16.54 -1.52
CA ASP A 119 9.00 16.85 -1.45
C ASP A 119 9.86 15.63 -1.11
N GLU A 120 9.29 14.68 -0.37
CA GLU A 120 9.99 13.46 0.06
C GLU A 120 9.04 12.28 0.19
N VAL A 121 9.56 11.09 -0.04
CA VAL A 121 8.85 9.81 0.13
C VAL A 121 9.63 8.93 1.10
N ILE A 122 8.98 8.49 2.18
CA ILE A 122 9.50 7.52 3.14
C ILE A 122 8.61 6.27 3.05
N ALA A 123 9.12 5.24 2.41
CA ALA A 123 8.39 4.03 2.05
C ALA A 123 8.79 2.83 2.92
N GLY A 124 7.99 1.75 2.88
CA GLY A 124 8.27 0.50 3.58
C GLY A 124 8.22 0.60 5.10
N VAL A 125 7.52 1.60 5.63
CA VAL A 125 7.44 1.84 7.07
C VAL A 125 6.24 1.09 7.65
N LEU A 126 6.50 0.12 8.50
CA LEU A 126 5.45 -0.59 9.24
C LEU A 126 4.71 0.35 10.20
N PRO A 127 3.47 0.02 10.60
CA PRO A 127 2.67 0.89 11.49
C PRO A 127 3.42 1.33 12.75
N GLU A 128 4.10 0.40 13.42
CA GLU A 128 4.91 0.66 14.62
C GLU A 128 6.15 1.54 14.37
N GLY A 129 6.62 1.59 13.14
CA GLY A 129 7.77 2.43 12.74
C GLY A 129 7.42 3.88 12.44
N LYS A 130 6.16 4.18 12.15
CA LYS A 130 5.73 5.52 11.74
C LYS A 130 5.99 6.58 12.82
N GLU A 131 5.77 6.24 14.09
CA GLU A 131 6.06 7.15 15.22
C GLU A 131 7.54 7.56 15.27
N ALA A 132 8.45 6.63 15.02
CA ALA A 132 9.89 6.92 14.99
C ALA A 132 10.28 7.88 13.86
N VAL A 133 9.62 7.76 12.70
CA VAL A 133 9.80 8.70 11.58
C VAL A 133 9.34 10.11 11.96
N ILE A 134 8.16 10.25 12.59
CA ILE A 134 7.69 11.56 13.08
C ILE A 134 8.71 12.18 14.03
N ARG A 135 9.24 11.40 14.98
CA ARG A 135 10.28 11.86 15.90
C ARG A 135 11.55 12.34 15.20
N GLN A 136 11.94 11.70 14.11
CA GLN A 136 13.07 12.15 13.30
C GLN A 136 12.79 13.46 12.57
N LEU A 137 11.60 13.59 11.96
CA LEU A 137 11.19 14.80 11.26
C LEU A 137 11.10 16.01 12.21
N GLN A 138 10.66 15.81 13.46
CA GLN A 138 10.59 16.85 14.50
C GLN A 138 11.94 17.49 14.83
N LYS A 139 13.06 16.86 14.48
CA LYS A 139 14.38 17.49 14.64
C LYS A 139 14.62 18.66 13.69
N TYR A 140 13.86 18.74 12.61
CA TYR A 140 13.96 19.77 11.58
C TYR A 140 12.88 20.86 11.70
N GLY A 141 11.88 20.67 12.53
CA GLY A 141 10.78 21.62 12.73
C GLY A 141 9.53 20.95 13.29
N LYS A 142 8.46 21.72 13.39
CA LYS A 142 7.15 21.19 13.81
C LYS A 142 6.55 20.31 12.72
N VAL A 143 5.93 19.22 13.14
CA VAL A 143 5.36 18.20 12.24
C VAL A 143 3.85 18.11 12.45
N ALA A 144 3.09 18.28 11.37
CA ALA A 144 1.69 17.87 11.29
C ALA A 144 1.62 16.48 10.63
N MET A 145 0.95 15.53 11.27
CA MET A 145 0.67 14.21 10.72
C MET A 145 -0.80 14.11 10.31
N VAL A 146 -1.03 13.66 9.09
CA VAL A 146 -2.37 13.40 8.55
C VAL A 146 -2.49 11.90 8.27
N GLY A 147 -3.51 11.23 8.76
CA GLY A 147 -3.71 9.80 8.60
C GLY A 147 -5.15 9.36 8.81
N ASP A 148 -5.45 8.07 8.59
CA ASP A 148 -6.79 7.49 8.75
C ASP A 148 -7.19 7.21 10.21
N GLY A 149 -6.26 7.32 11.13
CA GLY A 149 -6.47 7.19 12.57
C GLY A 149 -6.31 5.78 13.15
N ILE A 150 -6.52 4.72 12.39
CA ILE A 150 -6.50 3.34 12.93
C ILE A 150 -5.06 2.84 13.06
N ASN A 151 -4.33 2.81 11.97
CA ASN A 151 -2.93 2.33 11.93
C ASN A 151 -1.92 3.45 12.23
N ASP A 152 -2.37 4.70 12.18
CA ASP A 152 -1.54 5.89 12.33
C ASP A 152 -1.64 6.53 13.73
N ALA A 153 -2.45 5.98 14.64
CA ALA A 153 -2.71 6.57 15.94
C ALA A 153 -1.43 6.92 16.75
N PRO A 154 -0.40 6.06 16.84
CA PRO A 154 0.83 6.43 17.53
C PRO A 154 1.58 7.60 16.87
N ALA A 155 1.62 7.64 15.53
CA ALA A 155 2.26 8.72 14.77
C ALA A 155 1.48 10.03 14.88
N LEU A 156 0.13 9.98 14.79
CA LEU A 156 -0.76 11.12 14.99
C LEU A 156 -0.61 11.74 16.38
N THR A 157 -0.55 10.89 17.42
CA THR A 157 -0.35 11.34 18.81
C THR A 157 1.05 11.93 19.02
N ARG A 158 2.06 11.41 18.32
CA ARG A 158 3.45 11.87 18.44
C ARG A 158 3.68 13.22 17.78
N ALA A 159 3.01 13.52 16.68
CA ALA A 159 3.16 14.76 15.93
C ALA A 159 2.79 15.99 16.77
N ASP A 160 3.32 17.18 16.41
CA ASP A 160 2.93 18.44 17.04
C ASP A 160 1.46 18.77 16.75
N THR A 161 0.94 18.30 15.60
CA THR A 161 -0.46 18.36 15.23
C THR A 161 -0.85 17.05 14.54
N GLY A 162 -1.77 16.28 15.11
CA GLY A 162 -2.36 15.10 14.51
C GLY A 162 -3.71 15.43 13.87
N ILE A 163 -3.90 15.06 12.61
CA ILE A 163 -5.15 15.23 11.87
C ILE A 163 -5.63 13.86 11.41
N ALA A 164 -6.65 13.33 12.06
CA ALA A 164 -7.29 12.09 11.63
C ALA A 164 -8.36 12.41 10.57
N ILE A 165 -8.18 11.87 9.37
CA ILE A 165 -9.21 11.90 8.33
C ILE A 165 -10.08 10.68 8.55
N GLY A 166 -11.28 10.86 9.09
CA GLY A 166 -12.30 9.82 9.11
C GLY A 166 -12.71 9.53 7.67
N ALA A 167 -12.13 8.49 7.05
CA ALA A 167 -12.82 7.84 5.97
C ALA A 167 -14.07 7.26 6.62
N GLY A 168 -15.25 7.80 6.28
CA GLY A 168 -16.51 7.23 6.70
C GLY A 168 -16.58 5.79 6.23
N THR A 169 -16.12 4.87 7.04
CA THR A 169 -16.52 3.49 6.95
C THR A 169 -17.87 3.42 7.61
N ASP A 170 -18.91 3.79 6.86
CA ASP A 170 -20.22 3.20 7.09
C ASP A 170 -20.07 1.69 6.85
N VAL A 171 -19.60 1.00 7.87
CA VAL A 171 -19.80 -0.43 8.00
C VAL A 171 -21.07 -0.54 8.83
N ALA A 172 -22.20 -0.55 8.12
CA ALA A 172 -23.46 -1.00 8.67
C ALA A 172 -23.40 -2.51 8.91
#